data_c36918e124c9dcee15952c3180b54270
#
_entry.id   c36918e124c9dcee15952c3180b54270
#
_cell.length_a   1.000
_cell.length_b   1.000
_cell.length_c   1.000
_cell.angle_alpha   90.00
_cell.angle_beta   90.00
_cell.angle_gamma   90.00
#
_symmetry.space_group_name_H-M   'P 1'
#
loop_
_entity.id
_entity.type
_entity.pdbx_description
1 polymer ?
#
loop_
_entity_poly.entity_id
_entity_poly.type
_entity_poly.pdbx_seq_one_letter_code
_entity_poly.pdbx_strand_id
1 'polypeptide(L)'
;AFVGYIFYGWISDYTGRRSLTLYYCIFLIIFGVPSYYVLYNAAIARNVWLAILGATMAAMLKLGWGIVPAYLSERFPTKRRAVGVGFGYSSGALLGAWFSVYVWWAHSIPWIAAIEKGDMWLSPAVILTIGALMTFGSMWTSPETKDIKLSEVGEGLPVIELGTLSKIGGGR
;
A
#
# COMPACT_ATOMS: atom_id res chain seq x y z
N ALA A 1 8.23 -9.45 8.04
CA ALA A 1 7.14 -8.47 7.90
C ALA A 1 7.03 -7.55 9.15
N PHE A 2 6.97 -8.08 10.38
CA PHE A 2 6.78 -7.29 11.62
C PHE A 2 7.78 -6.14 11.78
N VAL A 3 9.08 -6.42 11.71
CA VAL A 3 10.14 -5.39 11.79
C VAL A 3 9.97 -4.34 10.68
N GLY A 4 9.60 -4.77 9.48
CA GLY A 4 9.35 -3.87 8.36
C GLY A 4 8.19 -2.91 8.59
N TYR A 5 7.10 -3.35 9.22
CA TYR A 5 5.97 -2.48 9.54
C TYR A 5 6.33 -1.39 10.56
N ILE A 6 7.11 -1.74 11.59
CA ILE A 6 7.61 -0.77 12.58
C ILE A 6 8.52 0.25 11.89
N PHE A 7 9.45 -0.24 11.07
CA PHE A 7 10.39 0.61 10.35
C PHE A 7 9.69 1.57 9.37
N TYR A 8 8.69 1.09 8.61
CA TYR A 8 7.92 1.92 7.71
C TYR A 8 7.04 2.93 8.47
N GLY A 9 6.43 2.53 9.59
CA GLY A 9 5.73 3.44 10.48
C GLY A 9 6.64 4.56 10.97
N TRP A 10 7.82 4.22 11.48
CA TRP A 10 8.81 5.17 11.96
C TRP A 10 9.30 6.12 10.85
N ILE A 11 9.67 5.63 9.67
CA ILE A 11 10.07 6.47 8.54
C ILE A 11 8.94 7.42 8.15
N SER A 12 7.68 6.97 8.20
CA SER A 12 6.54 7.81 7.83
C SER A 12 6.35 9.02 8.73
N ASP A 13 6.87 9.00 9.97
CA ASP A 13 6.87 10.14 10.89
C ASP A 13 7.82 11.25 10.42
N TYR A 14 8.89 10.89 9.71
CA TYR A 14 9.87 11.86 9.17
C TYR A 14 9.53 12.31 7.75
N THR A 15 9.18 11.36 6.88
CA THR A 15 8.99 11.63 5.45
C THR A 15 7.59 12.17 5.12
N GLY A 16 6.62 11.91 5.99
CA GLY A 16 5.20 12.16 5.76
C GLY A 16 4.46 10.92 5.25
N ARG A 17 3.19 10.82 5.65
CA ARG A 17 2.35 9.64 5.34
C ARG A 17 2.08 9.53 3.83
N ARG A 18 1.71 10.65 3.22
CA ARG A 18 1.43 10.75 1.79
C ARG A 18 2.67 10.47 0.95
N SER A 19 3.75 11.19 1.23
CA SER A 19 4.99 11.09 0.44
C SER A 19 5.56 9.67 0.47
N LEU A 20 5.64 9.05 1.66
CA LEU A 20 6.14 7.68 1.78
C LEU A 20 5.25 6.66 1.06
N THR A 21 3.91 6.83 1.10
CA THR A 21 2.99 5.96 0.36
C THR A 21 3.17 6.10 -1.16
N LEU A 22 3.41 7.30 -1.68
CA LEU A 22 3.70 7.50 -3.10
C LEU A 22 5.00 6.80 -3.52
N TYR A 23 6.08 6.94 -2.75
CA TYR A 23 7.34 6.21 -2.99
C TYR A 23 7.15 4.70 -2.93
N TYR A 24 6.34 4.24 -1.98
CA TYR A 24 6.01 2.83 -1.87
C TYR A 24 5.22 2.30 -3.08
N CYS A 25 4.28 3.06 -3.63
CA CYS A 25 3.58 2.69 -4.86
C CYS A 25 4.54 2.56 -6.06
N ILE A 26 5.49 3.49 -6.20
CA ILE A 26 6.53 3.40 -7.23
C ILE A 26 7.38 2.13 -7.03
N PHE A 27 7.77 1.85 -5.79
CA PHE A 27 8.49 0.62 -5.45
C PHE A 27 7.70 -0.64 -5.84
N LEU A 28 6.38 -0.70 -5.55
CA LEU A 28 5.52 -1.81 -5.94
C LEU A 28 5.48 -2.02 -7.46
N ILE A 29 5.37 -0.93 -8.23
CA ILE A 29 5.33 -0.99 -9.69
C ILE A 29 6.65 -1.53 -10.25
N ILE A 30 7.80 -1.08 -9.74
CA ILE A 30 9.12 -1.48 -10.22
C ILE A 30 9.47 -2.90 -9.81
N PHE A 31 9.23 -3.27 -8.55
CA PHE A 31 9.69 -4.54 -7.96
C PHE A 31 8.63 -5.64 -7.96
N GLY A 32 7.36 -5.34 -8.26
CA GLY A 32 6.28 -6.33 -8.27
C GLY A 32 6.54 -7.45 -9.26
N VAL A 33 6.72 -7.13 -10.54
CA VAL A 33 6.97 -8.11 -11.60
C VAL A 33 8.25 -8.90 -11.35
N PRO A 34 9.43 -8.27 -11.09
CA PRO A 34 10.65 -9.02 -10.79
C PRO A 34 10.52 -9.99 -9.61
N SER A 35 9.82 -9.62 -8.55
CA SER A 35 9.65 -10.48 -7.38
C SER A 35 8.90 -11.78 -7.70
N TYR A 36 7.81 -11.68 -8.44
CA TYR A 36 7.05 -12.87 -8.86
C TYR A 36 7.80 -13.69 -9.90
N TYR A 37 8.54 -13.05 -10.81
CA TYR A 37 9.38 -13.75 -11.78
C TYR A 37 10.50 -14.55 -11.11
N VAL A 38 11.16 -14.00 -10.09
CA VAL A 38 12.17 -14.71 -9.30
C VAL A 38 11.55 -15.91 -8.58
N LEU A 39 10.37 -15.74 -7.97
CA LEU A 39 9.66 -16.85 -7.32
C LEU A 39 9.31 -17.97 -8.31
N TYR A 40 8.83 -17.62 -9.50
CA TYR A 40 8.52 -18.56 -10.56
C TYR A 40 9.74 -19.37 -11.00
N ASN A 41 10.84 -18.69 -11.29
CA ASN A 41 12.09 -19.39 -11.67
C ASN A 41 12.66 -20.26 -10.54
N ALA A 42 12.49 -19.83 -9.28
CA ALA A 42 12.88 -20.64 -8.13
C ALA A 42 12.07 -21.94 -8.04
N ALA A 43 10.79 -21.90 -8.35
CA ALA A 43 9.93 -23.08 -8.36
C ALA A 43 10.35 -24.06 -9.48
N ILE A 44 10.60 -23.56 -10.69
CA ILE A 44 11.06 -24.38 -11.82
C ILE A 44 12.44 -25.01 -11.53
N ALA A 45 13.39 -24.19 -11.08
CA ALA A 45 14.77 -24.63 -10.81
C ALA A 45 14.90 -25.47 -9.54
N ARG A 46 13.84 -25.58 -8.72
CA ARG A 46 13.83 -26.20 -7.39
C ARG A 46 15.00 -25.71 -6.52
N ASN A 47 15.37 -24.43 -6.68
CA ASN A 47 16.50 -23.83 -5.98
C ASN A 47 16.00 -23.08 -4.72
N VAL A 48 16.36 -23.61 -3.55
CA VAL A 48 15.95 -23.07 -2.25
C VAL A 48 16.45 -21.65 -2.02
N TRP A 49 17.68 -21.33 -2.43
CA TRP A 49 18.26 -20.00 -2.25
C TRP A 49 17.52 -18.94 -3.09
N LEU A 50 17.21 -19.31 -4.32
CA LEU A 50 16.42 -18.45 -5.20
C LEU A 50 14.99 -18.26 -4.67
N ALA A 51 14.41 -19.32 -4.08
CA ALA A 51 13.10 -19.23 -3.43
C ALA A 51 13.11 -18.29 -2.20
N ILE A 52 14.14 -18.36 -1.37
CA ILE A 52 14.34 -17.45 -0.23
C ILE A 52 14.45 -16.01 -0.71
N LEU A 53 15.25 -15.77 -1.76
CA LEU A 53 15.40 -14.44 -2.35
C LEU A 53 14.06 -13.90 -2.86
N GLY A 54 13.33 -14.66 -3.68
CA GLY A 54 12.06 -14.28 -4.23
C GLY A 54 10.99 -14.06 -3.15
N ALA A 55 10.95 -14.93 -2.12
CA ALA A 55 10.05 -14.77 -0.99
C ALA A 55 10.36 -13.51 -0.16
N THR A 56 11.65 -13.18 0.00
CA THR A 56 12.06 -11.95 0.69
C THR A 56 11.64 -10.72 -0.11
N MET A 57 11.85 -10.71 -1.42
CA MET A 57 11.40 -9.64 -2.30
C MET A 57 9.87 -9.48 -2.24
N ALA A 58 9.10 -10.57 -2.33
CA ALA A 58 7.66 -10.56 -2.21
C ALA A 58 7.16 -10.09 -0.82
N ALA A 59 7.90 -10.40 0.25
CA ALA A 59 7.60 -9.91 1.59
C ALA A 59 7.78 -8.39 1.70
N MET A 60 8.76 -7.81 1.00
CA MET A 60 8.97 -6.37 0.94
C MET A 60 7.80 -5.64 0.28
N LEU A 61 7.08 -6.30 -0.64
CA LEU A 61 5.88 -5.73 -1.27
C LEU A 61 4.69 -5.53 -0.28
N LYS A 62 4.81 -5.95 0.97
CA LYS A 62 3.76 -5.78 2.00
C LYS A 62 4.09 -4.69 3.03
N LEU A 63 5.26 -4.07 2.97
CA LEU A 63 5.73 -3.13 4.01
C LEU A 63 4.84 -1.90 4.16
N GLY A 64 4.21 -1.42 3.10
CA GLY A 64 3.31 -0.26 3.11
C GLY A 64 2.07 -0.41 4.02
N TRP A 65 1.70 -1.63 4.41
CA TRP A 65 0.61 -1.85 5.36
C TRP A 65 0.86 -1.22 6.73
N GLY A 66 2.12 -0.97 7.11
CA GLY A 66 2.48 -0.30 8.37
C GLY A 66 1.99 1.15 8.47
N ILE A 67 1.76 1.82 7.34
CA ILE A 67 1.33 3.23 7.30
C ILE A 67 -0.20 3.34 7.39
N VAL A 68 -0.94 2.35 6.87
CA VAL A 68 -2.40 2.42 6.68
C VAL A 68 -3.17 2.73 7.96
N PRO A 69 -2.94 2.05 9.11
CA PRO A 69 -3.67 2.35 10.34
C PRO A 69 -3.41 3.77 10.86
N ALA A 70 -2.14 4.22 10.78
CA ALA A 70 -1.76 5.56 11.19
C ALA A 70 -2.46 6.63 10.33
N TYR A 71 -2.34 6.52 9.01
CA TYR A 71 -2.97 7.43 8.07
C TYR A 71 -4.50 7.50 8.25
N LEU A 72 -5.16 6.34 8.37
CA LEU A 72 -6.60 6.30 8.59
C LEU A 72 -7.00 6.98 9.93
N SER A 73 -6.22 6.75 11.00
CA SER A 73 -6.52 7.35 12.30
C SER A 73 -6.41 8.88 12.29
N GLU A 74 -5.53 9.42 11.47
CA GLU A 74 -5.32 10.87 11.30
C GLU A 74 -6.39 11.54 10.44
N ARG A 75 -7.18 10.76 9.69
CA ARG A 75 -8.26 11.27 8.79
C ARG A 75 -9.61 11.44 9.45
N PHE A 76 -9.83 10.84 10.62
CA PHE A 76 -11.14 10.86 11.28
C PHE A 76 -11.12 11.65 12.58
N PRO A 77 -12.16 12.48 12.84
CA PRO A 77 -12.36 13.16 14.13
C PRO A 77 -12.39 12.16 15.29
N THR A 78 -11.93 12.60 16.46
CA THR A 78 -11.78 11.74 17.66
C THR A 78 -13.03 10.95 17.99
N LYS A 79 -14.23 11.58 17.92
CA LYS A 79 -15.52 10.91 18.23
C LYS A 79 -15.88 9.79 17.26
N ARG A 80 -15.46 9.86 15.99
CA ARG A 80 -15.81 8.89 14.93
C ARG A 80 -14.62 8.06 14.47
N ARG A 81 -13.43 8.26 15.04
CA ARG A 81 -12.17 7.64 14.62
C ARG A 81 -12.24 6.13 14.63
N ALA A 82 -12.69 5.51 15.73
CA ALA A 82 -12.77 4.06 15.84
C ALA A 82 -13.64 3.43 14.74
N VAL A 83 -14.81 4.01 14.50
CA VAL A 83 -15.73 3.54 13.46
C VAL A 83 -15.16 3.79 12.05
N GLY A 84 -14.62 4.98 11.81
CA GLY A 84 -14.03 5.36 10.51
C GLY A 84 -12.82 4.50 10.13
N VAL A 85 -11.91 4.28 11.08
CA VAL A 85 -10.75 3.41 10.88
C VAL A 85 -11.18 1.95 10.69
N GLY A 86 -12.09 1.46 11.54
CA GLY A 86 -12.61 0.09 11.44
C GLY A 86 -13.29 -0.16 10.10
N PHE A 87 -14.17 0.73 9.67
CA PHE A 87 -14.84 0.62 8.36
C PHE A 87 -13.86 0.72 7.20
N GLY A 88 -12.96 1.72 7.19
CA GLY A 88 -12.00 1.92 6.12
C GLY A 88 -11.02 0.75 5.98
N TYR A 89 -10.53 0.22 7.11
CA TYR A 89 -9.64 -0.94 7.10
C TYR A 89 -10.37 -2.21 6.66
N SER A 90 -11.56 -2.47 7.22
CA SER A 90 -12.33 -3.69 6.92
C SER A 90 -12.83 -3.73 5.47
N SER A 91 -13.25 -2.60 4.90
CA SER A 91 -13.65 -2.53 3.48
C SER A 91 -12.47 -2.80 2.55
N GLY A 92 -11.29 -2.25 2.85
CA GLY A 92 -10.06 -2.55 2.13
C GLY A 92 -9.64 -4.02 2.23
N ALA A 93 -9.73 -4.60 3.42
CA ALA A 93 -9.46 -6.02 3.65
C ALA A 93 -10.45 -6.93 2.92
N LEU A 94 -11.73 -6.57 2.88
CA LEU A 94 -12.77 -7.29 2.13
C LEU A 94 -12.45 -7.33 0.64
N LEU A 95 -12.12 -6.19 0.04
CA LEU A 95 -11.70 -6.13 -1.37
C LEU A 95 -10.42 -6.94 -1.62
N GLY A 96 -9.45 -6.87 -0.71
CA GLY A 96 -8.21 -7.63 -0.78
C GLY A 96 -8.41 -9.15 -0.64
N ALA A 97 -9.44 -9.59 0.06
CA ALA A 97 -9.76 -11.03 0.20
C ALA A 97 -10.09 -11.70 -1.14
N TRP A 98 -10.55 -10.95 -2.13
CA TRP A 98 -10.85 -11.43 -3.48
C TRP A 98 -9.61 -11.48 -4.39
N PHE A 99 -8.41 -11.29 -3.85
CA PHE A 99 -7.17 -11.26 -4.63
C PHE A 99 -7.00 -12.47 -5.55
N SER A 100 -7.32 -13.67 -5.09
CA SER A 100 -7.23 -14.88 -5.91
C SER A 100 -8.19 -14.86 -7.10
N VAL A 101 -9.38 -14.28 -6.95
CA VAL A 101 -10.34 -14.12 -8.06
C VAL A 101 -9.82 -13.12 -9.08
N TYR A 102 -9.22 -12.03 -8.62
CA TYR A 102 -8.61 -11.04 -9.53
C TYR A 102 -7.42 -11.62 -10.30
N VAL A 103 -6.60 -12.44 -9.64
CA VAL A 103 -5.49 -13.16 -10.29
C VAL A 103 -6.02 -14.11 -11.36
N TRP A 104 -7.07 -14.87 -11.06
CA TRP A 104 -7.71 -15.75 -12.05
C TRP A 104 -8.29 -14.98 -13.24
N TRP A 105 -8.93 -13.84 -13.00
CA TRP A 105 -9.40 -12.93 -14.04
C TRP A 105 -8.26 -12.38 -14.89
N ALA A 106 -7.17 -11.93 -14.28
CA ALA A 106 -6.00 -11.44 -15.01
C ALA A 106 -5.41 -12.53 -15.90
N HIS A 107 -5.31 -13.77 -15.41
CA HIS A 107 -4.86 -14.92 -16.19
C HIS A 107 -5.78 -15.23 -17.39
N SER A 108 -7.07 -14.91 -17.31
CA SER A 108 -8.01 -15.09 -18.41
C SER A 108 -7.81 -14.12 -19.58
N ILE A 109 -6.98 -13.10 -19.41
CA ILE A 109 -6.65 -12.13 -20.46
C ILE A 109 -5.66 -12.78 -21.45
N PRO A 110 -5.99 -12.87 -22.77
CA PRO A 110 -5.22 -13.68 -23.73
C PRO A 110 -3.73 -13.37 -23.80
N TRP A 111 -3.33 -12.10 -23.71
CA TRP A 111 -1.91 -11.73 -23.78
C TRP A 111 -1.16 -12.08 -22.48
N ILE A 112 -1.81 -12.02 -21.32
CA ILE A 112 -1.23 -12.45 -20.04
C ILE A 112 -1.05 -13.97 -20.05
N ALA A 113 -2.10 -14.71 -20.39
CA ALA A 113 -2.07 -16.16 -20.49
C ALA A 113 -0.99 -16.66 -21.46
N ALA A 114 -0.79 -15.96 -22.58
CA ALA A 114 0.25 -16.29 -23.55
C ALA A 114 1.68 -16.14 -22.97
N ILE A 115 1.91 -15.13 -22.12
CA ILE A 115 3.20 -14.94 -21.45
C ILE A 115 3.41 -15.96 -20.32
N GLU A 116 2.35 -16.25 -19.58
CA GLU A 116 2.39 -17.17 -18.42
C GLU A 116 2.52 -18.63 -18.82
N LYS A 117 2.14 -19.02 -20.04
CA LYS A 117 2.20 -20.41 -20.56
C LYS A 117 1.57 -21.46 -19.64
N GLY A 118 0.56 -21.06 -18.87
CA GLY A 118 -0.14 -21.92 -17.91
C GLY A 118 0.26 -21.73 -16.44
N ASP A 119 1.37 -21.06 -16.15
CA ASP A 119 1.84 -20.82 -14.77
C ASP A 119 1.53 -19.37 -14.36
N MET A 120 0.57 -19.15 -13.48
CA MET A 120 0.05 -17.83 -13.08
C MET A 120 1.07 -16.98 -12.28
N TRP A 121 2.24 -16.67 -12.85
CA TRP A 121 3.29 -15.90 -12.18
C TRP A 121 3.19 -14.38 -12.42
N LEU A 122 2.68 -13.96 -13.59
CA LEU A 122 2.55 -12.56 -13.97
C LEU A 122 1.24 -11.94 -13.46
N SER A 123 0.15 -12.71 -13.45
CA SER A 123 -1.17 -12.26 -13.02
C SER A 123 -1.19 -11.60 -11.64
N PRO A 124 -0.56 -12.15 -10.57
CA PRO A 124 -0.46 -11.48 -9.28
C PRO A 124 0.27 -10.13 -9.34
N ALA A 125 1.34 -10.04 -10.15
CA ALA A 125 2.10 -8.82 -10.31
C ALA A 125 1.28 -7.73 -11.04
N VAL A 126 0.50 -8.10 -12.04
CA VAL A 126 -0.41 -7.19 -12.75
C VAL A 126 -1.46 -6.64 -11.79
N ILE A 127 -2.11 -7.47 -10.98
CA ILE A 127 -3.10 -7.02 -10.01
C ILE A 127 -2.48 -6.09 -8.95
N LEU A 128 -1.27 -6.42 -8.45
CA LEU A 128 -0.54 -5.53 -7.54
C LEU A 128 -0.21 -4.18 -8.19
N THR A 129 0.19 -4.19 -9.46
CA THR A 129 0.50 -2.96 -10.19
C THR A 129 -0.75 -2.09 -10.35
N ILE A 130 -1.90 -2.68 -10.69
CA ILE A 130 -3.17 -1.96 -10.76
C ILE A 130 -3.52 -1.36 -9.39
N GLY A 131 -3.43 -2.13 -8.31
CA GLY A 131 -3.66 -1.66 -6.95
C GLY A 131 -2.71 -0.52 -6.54
N ALA A 132 -1.43 -0.61 -6.93
CA ALA A 132 -0.44 0.44 -6.69
C ALA A 132 -0.79 1.73 -7.45
N LEU A 133 -1.23 1.64 -8.71
CA LEU A 133 -1.65 2.79 -9.50
C LEU A 133 -2.90 3.46 -8.92
N MET A 134 -3.89 2.68 -8.49
CA MET A 134 -5.10 3.21 -7.83
C MET A 134 -4.74 3.91 -6.51
N THR A 135 -3.86 3.31 -5.71
CA THR A 135 -3.39 3.90 -4.45
C THR A 135 -2.57 5.16 -4.71
N PHE A 136 -1.71 5.16 -5.74
CA PHE A 136 -0.95 6.33 -6.15
C PHE A 136 -1.86 7.49 -6.53
N GLY A 137 -2.86 7.25 -7.40
CA GLY A 137 -3.84 8.27 -7.81
C GLY A 137 -4.64 8.82 -6.63
N SER A 138 -5.09 7.95 -5.71
CA SER A 138 -5.79 8.36 -4.50
C SER A 138 -4.91 9.20 -3.58
N MET A 139 -3.65 8.79 -3.37
CA MET A 139 -2.71 9.54 -2.51
C MET A 139 -2.21 10.84 -3.15
N TRP A 140 -2.17 10.91 -4.48
CA TRP A 140 -1.82 12.14 -5.17
C TRP A 140 -2.79 13.28 -4.88
N THR A 141 -4.07 12.97 -4.78
CA THR A 141 -5.13 13.95 -4.44
C THR A 141 -5.37 14.12 -2.95
N SER A 142 -4.78 13.27 -2.11
CA SER A 142 -4.98 13.28 -0.66
C SER A 142 -4.06 14.29 0.04
N PRO A 143 -4.51 14.95 1.13
CA PRO A 143 -3.67 15.84 1.91
C PRO A 143 -2.62 15.06 2.72
N GLU A 144 -1.49 15.73 3.02
CA GLU A 144 -0.51 15.22 3.99
C GLU A 144 -1.06 15.34 5.41
N THR A 145 -0.82 14.30 6.24
CA THR A 145 -1.35 14.26 7.61
C THR A 145 -0.28 14.25 8.70
N LYS A 146 1.00 14.29 8.32
CA LYS A 146 2.16 14.13 9.23
C LYS A 146 2.12 15.01 10.48
N ASP A 147 1.76 16.29 10.36
CA ASP A 147 1.85 17.28 11.43
C ASP A 147 0.48 17.58 12.08
N ILE A 148 -0.53 16.78 11.81
CA ILE A 148 -1.87 16.98 12.36
C ILE A 148 -1.91 16.45 13.80
N LYS A 149 -2.10 17.36 14.77
CA LYS A 149 -2.36 16.95 16.15
C LYS A 149 -3.73 16.32 16.26
N LEU A 150 -3.76 15.07 16.69
CA LEU A 150 -5.00 14.27 16.82
C LEU A 150 -6.08 14.92 17.71
N SER A 151 -5.68 15.79 18.63
CA SER A 151 -6.57 16.59 19.49
C SER A 151 -7.23 17.76 18.75
N GLU A 152 -6.61 18.23 17.66
CA GLU A 152 -7.08 19.36 16.85
C GLU A 152 -7.99 18.93 15.70
N VAL A 153 -8.08 17.62 15.43
CA VAL A 153 -9.09 17.05 14.52
C VAL A 153 -10.44 17.10 15.22
N GLY A 154 -10.91 18.33 15.42
CA GLY A 154 -12.12 18.65 16.17
C GLY A 154 -13.40 18.49 15.36
N GLU A 155 -14.51 18.72 16.05
CA GLU A 155 -15.83 18.72 15.45
C GLU A 155 -15.95 19.87 14.45
N GLY A 156 -16.09 19.56 13.18
CA GLY A 156 -16.60 20.49 12.16
C GLY A 156 -15.62 21.03 11.13
N LEU A 157 -14.30 20.88 11.29
CA LEU A 157 -13.36 21.28 10.24
C LEU A 157 -12.92 20.09 9.39
N PRO A 158 -13.01 20.14 8.06
CA PRO A 158 -12.44 19.12 7.19
C PRO A 158 -10.91 19.13 7.34
N VAL A 159 -10.31 17.93 7.35
CA VAL A 159 -8.84 17.74 7.47
C VAL A 159 -8.03 18.61 6.48
N ILE A 160 -8.64 18.92 5.33
CA ILE A 160 -8.06 19.77 4.29
C ILE A 160 -7.81 21.19 4.81
N GLU A 161 -8.73 21.76 5.59
CA GLU A 161 -8.59 23.13 6.15
C GLU A 161 -7.53 23.17 7.24
N LEU A 162 -7.44 22.16 8.10
CA LEU A 162 -6.42 22.05 9.14
C LEU A 162 -5.00 21.96 8.54
N GLY A 163 -4.81 21.18 7.48
CA GLY A 163 -3.54 21.10 6.77
C GLY A 163 -3.12 22.41 6.09
N THR A 164 -4.10 23.22 5.69
CA THR A 164 -3.85 24.54 5.09
C THR A 164 -3.49 25.58 6.16
N LEU A 165 -4.17 25.54 7.32
CA LEU A 165 -3.88 26.44 8.45
C LEU A 165 -2.52 26.18 9.09
N SER A 166 -2.07 24.92 9.16
CA SER A 166 -0.73 24.55 9.64
C SER A 166 0.38 25.17 8.78
N LYS A 167 0.17 25.27 7.46
CA LYS A 167 1.12 25.93 6.56
C LYS A 167 1.17 27.46 6.72
N ILE A 168 0.09 28.08 7.18
CA ILE A 168 -0.02 29.53 7.36
C ILE A 168 0.51 29.94 8.75
N GLY A 169 0.36 29.09 9.76
CA GLY A 169 0.79 29.36 11.14
C GLY A 169 2.28 29.10 11.42
N GLY A 170 3.01 28.44 10.53
CA GLY A 170 4.44 28.12 10.68
C GLY A 170 5.43 29.23 10.30
N GLY A 171 4.97 30.45 10.11
CA GLY A 171 5.77 31.62 9.78
C GLY A 171 5.93 32.62 10.94
N ARG A 172 6.29 32.13 12.15
CA ARG A 172 6.77 32.98 13.26
C ARG A 172 7.89 32.26 13.99
#